data_b2455152594202b035816a65fcc8884e
#
_entry.id   b2455152594202b035816a65fcc8884e
#
_cell.length_a   1.000
_cell.length_b   1.000
_cell.length_c   1.000
_cell.angle_alpha   90.00
_cell.angle_beta   90.00
_cell.angle_gamma   90.00
#
_symmetry.space_group_name_H-M   'P 1'
#
loop_
_entity.id
_entity.type
_entity.pdbx_description
1 polymer ?
#
loop_
_entity_poly.entity_id
_entity_poly.type
_entity_poly.pdbx_seq_one_letter_code
_entity_poly.pdbx_strand_id
1 'polypeptide(L)'
;PCACAEAMAAARATLVVGAKSSGLSAARLLRRLAERVFLTDDNGFPEQIPDGVEPVLPSDAAERLDDVQQIVVSPGIPAGHPLVHAALARGVRVRSELALAADHVHGRVIAVTGTNGKSTVTTLVADILAAAGRRAFAGGNLGTPLCDAVGGDYDDLVVEVSSFQLEWPHTLRPAIATVLNVSQDHLDRH
;
A
#
# COMPACT_ATOMS: atom_id res chain seq x y z
N PRO A 1 14.11 -6.93 36.61
CA PRO A 1 13.75 -6.76 35.22
C PRO A 1 12.31 -7.21 35.06
N CYS A 2 11.45 -6.29 34.66
CA CYS A 2 10.01 -6.50 34.62
C CYS A 2 9.65 -7.20 33.30
N ALA A 3 8.97 -8.33 33.38
CA ALA A 3 8.47 -9.11 32.22
C ALA A 3 7.58 -8.29 31.24
N CYS A 4 7.11 -7.12 31.65
CA CYS A 4 6.44 -6.17 30.76
C CYS A 4 7.33 -5.50 29.73
N ALA A 5 8.65 -5.40 29.96
CA ALA A 5 9.58 -4.79 29.00
C ALA A 5 9.94 -5.75 27.86
N GLU A 6 9.93 -7.06 28.14
CA GLU A 6 10.17 -8.11 27.12
C GLU A 6 8.94 -8.35 26.23
N ALA A 7 7.73 -8.17 26.75
CA ALA A 7 6.49 -8.25 25.95
C ALA A 7 6.28 -7.06 25.00
N MET A 8 6.95 -5.92 25.22
CA MET A 8 6.94 -4.76 24.32
C MET A 8 7.99 -4.85 23.20
N ALA A 9 8.87 -5.84 23.24
CA ALA A 9 9.99 -6.00 22.30
C ALA A 9 9.78 -7.07 21.22
N ALA A 10 8.59 -7.63 21.07
CA ALA A 10 8.25 -8.35 19.85
C ALA A 10 8.02 -7.29 18.76
N ALA A 11 9.10 -6.90 18.07
CA ALA A 11 9.05 -5.97 16.96
C ALA A 11 7.95 -6.45 16.01
N ARG A 12 6.96 -5.60 15.74
CA ARG A 12 5.91 -5.92 14.77
C ARG A 12 6.58 -6.32 13.47
N ALA A 13 6.24 -7.49 12.96
CA ALA A 13 6.76 -7.97 11.71
C ALA A 13 5.67 -7.98 10.64
N THR A 14 6.02 -7.57 9.44
CA THR A 14 5.12 -7.50 8.29
C THR A 14 5.78 -8.15 7.09
N LEU A 15 5.03 -8.99 6.37
CA LEU A 15 5.44 -9.51 5.06
C LEU A 15 4.80 -8.67 3.95
N VAL A 16 5.63 -8.07 3.11
CA VAL A 16 5.20 -7.36 1.91
C VAL A 16 5.21 -8.34 0.74
N VAL A 17 4.10 -8.40 0.01
CA VAL A 17 3.90 -9.28 -1.16
C VAL A 17 3.84 -8.44 -2.42
N GLY A 18 4.84 -8.62 -3.29
CA GLY A 18 5.09 -7.81 -4.49
C GLY A 18 6.20 -6.79 -4.29
N ALA A 19 7.25 -6.88 -5.11
CA ALA A 19 8.47 -6.08 -5.02
C ALA A 19 8.58 -4.97 -6.08
N LYS A 20 7.44 -4.52 -6.62
CA LYS A 20 7.36 -3.36 -7.51
C LYS A 20 7.17 -2.07 -6.69
N SER A 21 6.95 -0.94 -7.37
CA SER A 21 6.87 0.40 -6.80
C SER A 21 6.05 0.48 -5.50
N SER A 22 4.80 -0.02 -5.50
CA SER A 22 3.91 0.03 -4.31
C SER A 22 4.43 -0.82 -3.15
N GLY A 23 4.94 -2.03 -3.43
CA GLY A 23 5.48 -2.90 -2.37
C GLY A 23 6.76 -2.34 -1.76
N LEU A 24 7.68 -1.82 -2.58
CA LEU A 24 8.89 -1.18 -2.09
C LEU A 24 8.59 0.09 -1.28
N SER A 25 7.57 0.86 -1.67
CA SER A 25 7.11 2.03 -0.93
C SER A 25 6.53 1.62 0.43
N ALA A 26 5.68 0.58 0.47
CA ALA A 26 5.17 0.02 1.71
C ALA A 26 6.31 -0.49 2.62
N ALA A 27 7.29 -1.20 2.06
CA ALA A 27 8.44 -1.70 2.81
C ALA A 27 9.26 -0.55 3.43
N ARG A 28 9.53 0.54 2.67
CA ARG A 28 10.18 1.74 3.19
C ARG A 28 9.40 2.38 4.33
N LEU A 29 8.07 2.52 4.19
CA LEU A 29 7.23 3.07 5.23
C LEU A 29 7.28 2.22 6.51
N LEU A 30 7.11 0.91 6.41
CA LEU A 30 7.16 -0.01 7.54
C LEU A 30 8.51 0.04 8.26
N ARG A 31 9.62 0.15 7.52
CA ARG A 31 10.94 0.35 8.13
C ARG A 31 11.06 1.67 8.89
N ARG A 32 10.49 2.77 8.36
CA ARG A 32 10.41 4.06 9.08
C ARG A 32 9.59 3.96 10.37
N LEU A 33 8.59 3.07 10.40
CA LEU A 33 7.76 2.76 11.57
C LEU A 33 8.42 1.76 12.54
N ALA A 34 9.72 1.43 12.32
CA ALA A 34 10.51 0.50 13.11
C ALA A 34 9.96 -0.94 13.13
N GLU A 35 9.23 -1.36 12.10
CA GLU A 35 8.81 -2.75 11.94
C GLU A 35 9.92 -3.61 11.33
N ARG A 36 9.95 -4.90 11.65
CA ARG A 36 10.71 -5.91 10.89
C ARG A 36 9.94 -6.21 9.61
N VAL A 37 10.60 -6.13 8.47
CA VAL A 37 9.95 -6.24 7.16
C VAL A 37 10.55 -7.38 6.37
N PHE A 38 9.71 -8.31 5.97
CA PHE A 38 10.00 -9.32 4.96
C PHE A 38 9.41 -8.88 3.61
N LEU A 39 10.06 -9.23 2.52
CA LEU A 39 9.61 -8.93 1.15
C LEU A 39 9.65 -10.20 0.31
N THR A 40 8.57 -10.50 -0.40
CA THR A 40 8.51 -11.61 -1.37
C THR A 40 7.87 -11.15 -2.67
N ASP A 41 8.29 -11.75 -3.79
CA ASP A 41 7.68 -11.53 -5.11
C ASP A 41 7.91 -12.75 -5.99
N ASP A 42 6.86 -13.26 -6.65
CA ASP A 42 6.92 -14.45 -7.51
C ASP A 42 7.78 -14.25 -8.75
N ASN A 43 7.98 -13.01 -9.17
CA ASN A 43 8.79 -12.65 -10.33
C ASN A 43 10.24 -12.29 -9.99
N GLY A 44 10.63 -12.46 -8.71
CA GLY A 44 11.96 -12.12 -8.21
C GLY A 44 12.06 -10.71 -7.66
N PHE A 45 13.27 -10.33 -7.27
CA PHE A 45 13.54 -9.08 -6.58
C PHE A 45 14.21 -8.06 -7.51
N PRO A 46 13.99 -6.74 -7.29
CA PRO A 46 14.76 -5.70 -7.94
C PRO A 46 16.23 -5.73 -7.48
N GLU A 47 17.12 -5.12 -8.25
CA GLU A 47 18.54 -5.00 -7.89
C GLU A 47 18.76 -4.31 -6.54
N GLN A 48 17.87 -3.41 -6.15
CA GLN A 48 17.95 -2.67 -4.89
C GLN A 48 16.69 -2.90 -4.06
N ILE A 49 16.89 -3.51 -2.90
CA ILE A 49 15.87 -3.66 -1.85
C ILE A 49 16.16 -2.61 -0.78
N PRO A 50 15.13 -1.97 -0.19
CA PRO A 50 15.34 -0.98 0.87
C PRO A 50 16.11 -1.55 2.06
N ASP A 51 16.95 -0.73 2.67
CA ASP A 51 17.80 -1.13 3.79
C ASP A 51 16.99 -1.72 4.95
N GLY A 52 17.47 -2.85 5.45
CA GLY A 52 16.84 -3.57 6.57
C GLY A 52 15.56 -4.34 6.22
N VAL A 53 15.21 -4.44 4.93
CA VAL A 53 14.16 -5.34 4.44
C VAL A 53 14.79 -6.69 4.10
N GLU A 54 14.20 -7.77 4.60
CA GLU A 54 14.69 -9.13 4.43
C GLU A 54 13.96 -9.79 3.23
N PRO A 55 14.64 -10.11 2.12
CA PRO A 55 14.02 -10.85 1.03
C PRO A 55 13.74 -12.30 1.45
N VAL A 56 12.56 -12.79 1.08
CA VAL A 56 12.10 -14.16 1.34
C VAL A 56 11.67 -14.79 0.03
N LEU A 57 12.19 -15.95 -0.30
CA LEU A 57 11.79 -16.67 -1.50
C LEU A 57 10.29 -17.03 -1.44
N PRO A 58 9.58 -17.08 -2.57
CA PRO A 58 8.17 -17.46 -2.60
C PRO A 58 7.89 -18.82 -1.96
N SER A 59 8.82 -19.79 -2.10
CA SER A 59 8.75 -21.11 -1.46
C SER A 59 8.66 -21.03 0.07
N ASP A 60 9.34 -20.06 0.66
CA ASP A 60 9.52 -19.95 2.12
C ASP A 60 8.55 -18.91 2.73
N ALA A 61 7.87 -18.13 1.88
CA ALA A 61 7.00 -17.03 2.31
C ALA A 61 5.83 -17.52 3.19
N ALA A 62 5.31 -18.70 2.93
CA ALA A 62 4.21 -19.29 3.72
C ALA A 62 4.63 -19.65 5.16
N GLU A 63 5.89 -20.00 5.38
CA GLU A 63 6.43 -20.28 6.73
C GLU A 63 6.57 -18.99 7.54
N ARG A 64 6.85 -17.85 6.86
CA ARG A 64 6.95 -16.54 7.51
C ARG A 64 5.63 -16.01 8.03
N LEU A 65 4.49 -16.56 7.60
CA LEU A 65 3.18 -16.14 8.10
C LEU A 65 3.01 -16.35 9.62
N ASP A 66 3.73 -17.29 10.20
CA ASP A 66 3.70 -17.53 11.64
C ASP A 66 4.51 -16.49 12.44
N ASP A 67 5.41 -15.78 11.76
CA ASP A 67 6.28 -14.75 12.35
C ASP A 67 5.71 -13.32 12.20
N VAL A 68 4.62 -13.13 11.42
CA VAL A 68 4.12 -11.80 11.08
C VAL A 68 2.69 -11.56 11.59
N GLN A 69 2.38 -10.30 11.87
CA GLN A 69 1.05 -9.87 12.30
C GLN A 69 0.15 -9.50 11.12
N GLN A 70 0.75 -9.14 9.99
CA GLN A 70 0.04 -8.75 8.78
C GLN A 70 0.86 -9.03 7.53
N ILE A 71 0.16 -9.15 6.41
CA ILE A 71 0.75 -9.03 5.09
C ILE A 71 0.25 -7.76 4.42
N VAL A 72 1.13 -7.09 3.67
CA VAL A 72 0.79 -5.94 2.82
C VAL A 72 0.96 -6.35 1.36
N VAL A 73 -0.14 -6.32 0.61
CA VAL A 73 -0.15 -6.75 -0.79
C VAL A 73 -0.09 -5.57 -1.75
N SER A 74 0.71 -5.72 -2.80
CA SER A 74 0.73 -4.78 -3.93
C SER A 74 -0.53 -4.94 -4.78
N PRO A 75 -1.00 -3.90 -5.51
CA PRO A 75 -2.22 -3.96 -6.33
C PRO A 75 -2.21 -5.08 -7.39
N GLY A 76 -1.03 -5.47 -7.86
CA GLY A 76 -0.85 -6.57 -8.83
C GLY A 76 -1.13 -7.97 -8.27
N ILE A 77 -1.14 -8.15 -6.95
CA ILE A 77 -1.39 -9.44 -6.31
C ILE A 77 -2.91 -9.69 -6.26
N PRO A 78 -3.43 -10.75 -6.89
CA PRO A 78 -4.85 -11.04 -6.87
C PRO A 78 -5.31 -11.57 -5.51
N ALA A 79 -6.60 -11.36 -5.18
CA ALA A 79 -7.19 -11.91 -3.95
C ALA A 79 -7.10 -13.45 -3.88
N GLY A 80 -7.09 -14.12 -5.03
CA GLY A 80 -6.91 -15.58 -5.15
C GLY A 80 -5.46 -16.08 -4.99
N HIS A 81 -4.50 -15.21 -4.68
CA HIS A 81 -3.11 -15.61 -4.52
C HIS A 81 -2.94 -16.62 -3.37
N PRO A 82 -2.17 -17.74 -3.55
CA PRO A 82 -2.04 -18.79 -2.53
C PRO A 82 -1.57 -18.27 -1.15
N LEU A 83 -0.62 -17.33 -1.16
CA LEU A 83 -0.11 -16.74 0.08
C LEU A 83 -1.16 -15.89 0.81
N VAL A 84 -2.05 -15.22 0.08
CA VAL A 84 -3.17 -14.46 0.65
C VAL A 84 -4.15 -15.42 1.34
N HIS A 85 -4.53 -16.51 0.67
CA HIS A 85 -5.38 -17.55 1.27
C HIS A 85 -4.73 -18.17 2.51
N ALA A 86 -3.44 -18.47 2.46
CA ALA A 86 -2.71 -19.01 3.59
C ALA A 86 -2.66 -18.03 4.78
N ALA A 87 -2.50 -16.73 4.53
CA ALA A 87 -2.53 -15.68 5.55
C ALA A 87 -3.91 -15.59 6.21
N LEU A 88 -4.97 -15.53 5.41
CA LEU A 88 -6.35 -15.49 5.92
C LEU A 88 -6.70 -16.72 6.75
N ALA A 89 -6.30 -17.91 6.30
CA ALA A 89 -6.52 -19.17 7.03
C ALA A 89 -5.82 -19.21 8.40
N ARG A 90 -4.71 -18.47 8.56
CA ARG A 90 -3.97 -18.33 9.82
C ARG A 90 -4.41 -17.12 10.66
N GLY A 91 -5.42 -16.36 10.22
CA GLY A 91 -5.85 -15.14 10.90
C GLY A 91 -4.87 -13.97 10.78
N VAL A 92 -3.88 -14.06 9.87
CA VAL A 92 -2.96 -12.97 9.58
C VAL A 92 -3.71 -11.89 8.81
N ARG A 93 -3.59 -10.63 9.24
CA ARG A 93 -4.28 -9.50 8.60
C ARG A 93 -3.74 -9.28 7.20
N VAL A 94 -4.63 -9.15 6.21
CA VAL A 94 -4.27 -8.78 4.83
C VAL A 94 -4.64 -7.32 4.59
N ARG A 95 -3.71 -6.54 4.06
CA ARG A 95 -3.90 -5.11 3.74
C ARG A 95 -3.28 -4.77 2.39
N SER A 96 -3.82 -3.76 1.72
CA SER A 96 -3.17 -3.13 0.57
C SER A 96 -2.17 -2.05 1.04
N GLU A 97 -1.26 -1.65 0.13
CA GLU A 97 -0.40 -0.49 0.32
C GLU A 97 -1.22 0.77 0.63
N LEU A 98 -2.34 0.96 -0.09
CA LEU A 98 -3.26 2.08 0.11
C LEU A 98 -3.86 2.09 1.53
N ALA A 99 -4.24 0.93 2.06
CA ALA A 99 -4.77 0.79 3.40
C ALA A 99 -3.70 1.07 4.48
N LEU A 100 -2.45 0.64 4.22
CA LEU A 100 -1.32 0.95 5.11
C LEU A 100 -1.07 2.46 5.15
N ALA A 101 -0.98 3.11 3.99
CA ALA A 101 -0.76 4.55 3.91
C ALA A 101 -1.88 5.36 4.57
N ALA A 102 -3.14 4.93 4.40
CA ALA A 102 -4.32 5.61 4.93
C ALA A 102 -4.32 5.80 6.45
N ASP A 103 -3.64 4.92 7.19
CA ASP A 103 -3.51 5.04 8.64
C ASP A 103 -2.48 6.10 9.08
N HIS A 104 -1.64 6.57 8.16
CA HIS A 104 -0.47 7.40 8.47
C HIS A 104 -0.42 8.72 7.70
N VAL A 105 -1.22 8.90 6.66
CA VAL A 105 -1.29 10.19 5.94
C VAL A 105 -2.09 11.21 6.73
N HIS A 106 -1.63 12.45 6.66
CA HIS A 106 -2.32 13.62 7.18
C HIS A 106 -2.70 14.53 6.02
N GLY A 107 -3.73 15.32 6.21
CA GLY A 107 -4.28 16.19 5.16
C GLY A 107 -5.60 15.65 4.59
N ARG A 108 -6.18 16.41 3.68
CA ARG A 108 -7.48 16.10 3.08
C ARG A 108 -7.29 15.17 1.89
N VAL A 109 -7.82 13.96 1.95
CA VAL A 109 -7.75 12.98 0.84
C VAL A 109 -8.87 13.27 -0.15
N ILE A 110 -8.49 13.35 -1.44
CA ILE A 110 -9.39 13.44 -2.60
C ILE A 110 -9.11 12.21 -3.46
N ALA A 111 -10.06 11.28 -3.52
CA ALA A 111 -9.90 10.02 -4.26
C ALA A 111 -10.52 10.13 -5.65
N VAL A 112 -9.78 9.69 -6.66
CA VAL A 112 -10.18 9.68 -8.06
C VAL A 112 -10.10 8.26 -8.61
N THR A 113 -11.23 7.71 -9.06
CA THR A 113 -11.27 6.40 -9.72
C THR A 113 -12.11 6.44 -11.01
N GLY A 114 -12.17 5.34 -11.71
CA GLY A 114 -12.88 5.17 -12.99
C GLY A 114 -12.03 4.39 -13.99
N THR A 115 -12.61 4.02 -15.12
CA THR A 115 -11.88 3.29 -16.17
C THR A 115 -10.87 4.19 -16.85
N ASN A 116 -11.28 5.38 -17.30
CA ASN A 116 -10.44 6.30 -18.07
C ASN A 116 -10.38 7.69 -17.42
N GLY A 117 -9.28 8.42 -17.67
CA GLY A 117 -9.10 9.80 -17.24
C GLY A 117 -8.61 10.02 -15.82
N LYS A 118 -8.41 8.95 -15.05
CA LYS A 118 -7.95 9.01 -13.65
C LYS A 118 -6.70 9.88 -13.48
N SER A 119 -5.63 9.54 -14.17
CA SER A 119 -4.33 10.23 -14.07
C SER A 119 -4.44 11.71 -14.46
N THR A 120 -5.15 11.99 -15.54
CA THR A 120 -5.36 13.37 -16.00
C THR A 120 -6.10 14.20 -14.95
N VAL A 121 -7.18 13.67 -14.39
CA VAL A 121 -7.98 14.39 -13.37
C VAL A 121 -7.20 14.52 -12.06
N THR A 122 -6.48 13.47 -11.63
CA THR A 122 -5.64 13.51 -10.44
C THR A 122 -4.58 14.62 -10.54
N THR A 123 -3.85 14.67 -11.65
CA THR A 123 -2.83 15.69 -11.87
C THR A 123 -3.46 17.08 -11.96
N LEU A 124 -4.53 17.26 -12.75
CA LEU A 124 -5.20 18.54 -12.91
C LEU A 124 -5.74 19.10 -11.58
N VAL A 125 -6.35 18.27 -10.76
CA VAL A 125 -6.86 18.69 -9.43
C VAL A 125 -5.72 19.13 -8.52
N ALA A 126 -4.60 18.37 -8.51
CA ALA A 126 -3.43 18.75 -7.72
C ALA A 126 -2.81 20.07 -8.20
N ASP A 127 -2.72 20.29 -9.52
CA ASP A 127 -2.20 21.52 -10.10
C ASP A 127 -3.09 22.74 -9.75
N ILE A 128 -4.42 22.58 -9.81
CA ILE A 128 -5.38 23.63 -9.41
C ILE A 128 -5.20 23.97 -7.92
N LEU A 129 -5.06 22.98 -7.06
CA LEU A 129 -4.83 23.19 -5.63
C LEU A 129 -3.49 23.89 -5.37
N ALA A 130 -2.43 23.47 -6.07
CA ALA A 130 -1.13 24.11 -5.98
C ALA A 130 -1.16 25.57 -6.46
N ALA A 131 -1.86 25.85 -7.57
CA ALA A 131 -2.06 27.22 -8.07
C ALA A 131 -2.87 28.09 -7.08
N ALA A 132 -3.72 27.47 -6.26
CA ALA A 132 -4.43 28.13 -5.16
C ALA A 132 -3.59 28.26 -3.87
N GLY A 133 -2.28 27.97 -3.93
CA GLY A 133 -1.36 28.10 -2.80
C GLY A 133 -1.40 26.97 -1.79
N ARG A 134 -1.99 25.84 -2.14
CA ARG A 134 -2.07 24.67 -1.26
C ARG A 134 -0.93 23.67 -1.55
N ARG A 135 -0.43 23.02 -0.54
CA ARG A 135 0.56 21.92 -0.69
C ARG A 135 -0.18 20.66 -1.06
N ALA A 136 -0.16 20.32 -2.35
CA ALA A 136 -0.89 19.18 -2.89
C ALA A 136 0.06 18.04 -3.27
N PHE A 137 -0.29 16.81 -2.89
CA PHE A 137 0.30 15.57 -3.40
C PHE A 137 -0.58 15.01 -4.52
N ALA A 138 0.03 14.50 -5.58
CA ALA A 138 -0.62 13.71 -6.61
C ALA A 138 0.04 12.35 -6.71
N GLY A 139 -0.72 11.27 -6.56
CA GLY A 139 -0.14 9.92 -6.58
C GLY A 139 -1.16 8.82 -6.35
N GLY A 140 -0.72 7.73 -5.75
CA GLY A 140 -1.52 6.52 -5.55
C GLY A 140 -1.22 5.48 -6.61
N ASN A 141 -2.19 5.11 -7.45
CA ASN A 141 -1.94 4.26 -8.61
C ASN A 141 -1.10 4.96 -9.68
N LEU A 142 -1.16 6.27 -9.74
CA LEU A 142 -0.33 7.12 -10.61
C LEU A 142 1.02 7.38 -9.96
N GLY A 143 2.10 7.00 -10.66
CA GLY A 143 3.48 7.39 -10.36
C GLY A 143 3.93 7.05 -8.94
N THR A 144 3.79 8.01 -8.01
CA THR A 144 4.26 7.87 -6.63
C THR A 144 3.22 7.19 -5.75
N PRO A 145 3.52 6.03 -5.14
CA PRO A 145 2.61 5.36 -4.21
C PRO A 145 2.26 6.22 -2.99
N LEU A 146 1.08 6.00 -2.40
CA LEU A 146 0.60 6.82 -1.27
C LEU A 146 1.48 6.66 -0.01
N CYS A 147 2.11 5.51 0.20
CA CYS A 147 3.07 5.29 1.29
C CYS A 147 4.27 6.25 1.25
N ASP A 148 4.66 6.74 0.08
CA ASP A 148 5.75 7.72 -0.05
C ASP A 148 5.31 9.13 0.35
N ALA A 149 4.01 9.42 0.40
CA ALA A 149 3.48 10.68 0.90
C ALA A 149 3.45 10.77 2.44
N VAL A 150 3.59 9.64 3.13
CA VAL A 150 3.55 9.61 4.61
C VAL A 150 4.75 10.36 5.19
N GLY A 151 4.46 11.27 6.09
CA GLY A 151 5.45 12.18 6.71
C GLY A 151 5.71 13.46 5.89
N GLY A 152 5.09 13.59 4.72
CA GLY A 152 5.08 14.86 3.99
C GLY A 152 4.08 15.84 4.58
N ASP A 153 4.37 17.13 4.38
CA ASP A 153 3.53 18.23 4.87
C ASP A 153 2.57 18.69 3.76
N TYR A 154 1.48 17.93 3.59
CA TYR A 154 0.46 18.17 2.55
C TYR A 154 -0.86 18.65 3.15
N ASP A 155 -1.47 19.66 2.53
CA ASP A 155 -2.83 20.11 2.83
C ASP A 155 -3.86 19.19 2.16
N ASP A 156 -3.54 18.72 0.95
CA ASP A 156 -4.38 17.85 0.13
C ASP A 156 -3.57 16.70 -0.48
N LEU A 157 -4.15 15.50 -0.47
CA LEU A 157 -3.62 14.33 -1.16
C LEU A 157 -4.63 13.90 -2.22
N VAL A 158 -4.32 14.18 -3.49
CA VAL A 158 -5.13 13.74 -4.62
C VAL A 158 -4.64 12.37 -5.04
N VAL A 159 -5.47 11.36 -4.77
CA VAL A 159 -5.09 9.96 -4.85
C VAL A 159 -5.84 9.27 -5.98
N GLU A 160 -5.09 8.83 -6.99
CA GLU A 160 -5.62 7.93 -8.00
C GLU A 160 -5.80 6.54 -7.39
N VAL A 161 -7.00 5.96 -7.53
CA VAL A 161 -7.31 4.62 -7.04
C VAL A 161 -7.74 3.74 -8.20
N SER A 162 -7.06 2.61 -8.39
CA SER A 162 -7.44 1.60 -9.39
C SER A 162 -8.49 0.63 -8.86
N SER A 163 -9.19 -0.07 -9.77
CA SER A 163 -10.11 -1.17 -9.40
C SER A 163 -9.41 -2.25 -8.59
N PHE A 164 -8.17 -2.59 -8.92
CA PHE A 164 -7.36 -3.56 -8.19
C PHE A 164 -7.08 -3.16 -6.74
N GLN A 165 -6.89 -1.86 -6.48
CA GLN A 165 -6.73 -1.35 -5.12
C GLN A 165 -8.06 -1.38 -4.34
N LEU A 166 -9.19 -1.25 -5.03
CA LEU A 166 -10.52 -1.33 -4.42
C LEU A 166 -10.94 -2.76 -4.05
N GLU A 167 -10.31 -3.80 -4.60
CA GLU A 167 -10.55 -5.20 -4.21
C GLU A 167 -10.21 -5.48 -2.73
N TRP A 168 -9.27 -4.69 -2.17
CA TRP A 168 -8.78 -4.93 -0.81
C TRP A 168 -9.52 -4.07 0.21
N PRO A 169 -9.85 -4.63 1.39
CA PRO A 169 -10.37 -3.83 2.49
C PRO A 169 -9.42 -2.68 2.82
N HIS A 170 -9.92 -1.48 2.88
CA HIS A 170 -9.12 -0.30 3.19
C HIS A 170 -9.82 0.62 4.20
N THR A 171 -9.02 1.36 4.93
CA THR A 171 -9.45 2.35 5.91
C THR A 171 -9.44 3.77 5.36
N LEU A 172 -9.11 3.94 4.08
CA LEU A 172 -9.10 5.25 3.42
C LEU A 172 -10.46 5.93 3.56
N ARG A 173 -10.44 7.14 4.11
CA ARG A 173 -11.62 7.99 4.32
C ARG A 173 -11.46 9.29 3.54
N PRO A 174 -11.72 9.29 2.23
CA PRO A 174 -11.59 10.50 1.44
C PRO A 174 -12.66 11.52 1.83
N ALA A 175 -12.25 12.79 1.93
CA ALA A 175 -13.20 13.90 2.11
C ALA A 175 -14.02 14.12 0.83
N ILE A 176 -13.43 13.81 -0.32
CA ILE A 176 -14.07 13.85 -1.64
C ILE A 176 -13.69 12.56 -2.37
N ALA A 177 -14.65 11.90 -2.97
CA ALA A 177 -14.42 10.76 -3.85
C ALA A 177 -15.21 10.94 -5.15
N THR A 178 -14.59 10.61 -6.28
CA THR A 178 -15.23 10.66 -7.59
C THR A 178 -14.99 9.39 -8.39
N VAL A 179 -16.02 8.94 -9.09
CA VAL A 179 -15.95 7.91 -10.12
C VAL A 179 -16.19 8.61 -11.45
N LEU A 180 -15.17 8.72 -12.29
CA LEU A 180 -15.22 9.49 -13.53
C LEU A 180 -16.12 8.82 -14.57
N ASN A 181 -15.94 7.53 -14.73
CA ASN A 181 -16.70 6.69 -15.66
C ASN A 181 -16.49 5.22 -15.32
N VAL A 182 -17.40 4.37 -15.80
CA VAL A 182 -17.32 2.90 -15.68
C VAL A 182 -17.56 2.31 -17.06
N SER A 183 -16.60 1.55 -17.56
CA SER A 183 -16.72 0.75 -18.77
C SER A 183 -16.00 -0.59 -18.59
N GLN A 184 -16.25 -1.54 -19.47
CA GLN A 184 -15.57 -2.83 -19.44
C GLN A 184 -14.05 -2.65 -19.58
N ASP A 185 -13.31 -3.18 -18.62
CA ASP A 185 -11.85 -3.19 -18.58
C ASP A 185 -11.39 -4.32 -17.66
N HIS A 186 -10.21 -4.88 -17.91
CA HIS A 186 -9.62 -5.95 -17.09
C HIS A 186 -10.55 -7.14 -16.82
N LEU A 187 -11.30 -7.61 -17.85
CA LEU A 187 -12.28 -8.70 -17.76
C LEU A 187 -11.66 -10.07 -17.42
N ASP A 188 -10.35 -10.18 -17.45
CA ASP A 188 -9.57 -11.34 -16.99
C ASP A 188 -9.44 -11.40 -15.45
N ARG A 189 -9.79 -10.32 -14.77
CA ARG A 189 -9.68 -10.22 -13.31
C ARG A 189 -11.01 -9.85 -12.60
N HIS A 190 -11.92 -9.18 -13.29
CA HIS A 190 -13.22 -8.74 -12.75
C HIS A 190 -14.40 -9.46 -13.34
#